data_ed1d2f160984a07f7c9b792504125b6f
#
_entry.id   ed1d2f160984a07f7c9b792504125b6f
#
_cell.length_a   1.000
_cell.length_b   1.000
_cell.length_c   1.000
_cell.angle_alpha   90.00
_cell.angle_beta   90.00
_cell.angle_gamma   90.00
#
_symmetry.space_group_name_H-M   'P 1'
#
loop_
_entity.id
_entity.type
_entity.pdbx_description
1 polymer ?
#
loop_
_entity_poly.entity_id
_entity_poly.type
_entity_poly.pdbx_seq_one_letter_code
_entity_poly.pdbx_strand_id
1 'polypeptide(L)'
;LYNGEDFTGKGHSYHADTPEDLFYRMHLTMELGENLTEELGRKIAIFSFPMRYIPLDNDQRGFIGANWNAKYLRALQCMLIPTQGKGIQGRSFFEADFGKTAEDFVMYLAMPERLLNKRGHFVERKDEPKFEREIRYTQWSENRHLIDTWMKYYSMFEKDTVLEYIGCNRFSVETLDKIENEELKKLYFLYLTPSATIRVFSDCTEDTKRIISTFILEELPFMYSRIVETILSSKPGYKVIAGILENFGEKVCTDLLKKIDLFSGHDNDKLTMLIKANKSKRLVDFDFSLLQFIPYFHVSNLLSKQEEQIIMNSAYELKEAPIRKIL
;
A
#
# COMPACT_ATOMS: atom_id res chain seq x y z
N LEU A 1 13.75 15.38 21.31
CA LEU A 1 14.27 15.07 19.98
C LEU A 1 14.21 13.56 19.75
N TYR A 2 14.19 13.14 18.51
CA TYR A 2 14.32 11.74 18.09
C TYR A 2 15.37 11.65 16.96
N ASN A 3 15.85 10.43 16.66
CA ASN A 3 16.93 10.21 15.69
C ASN A 3 18.27 10.77 16.17
N GLY A 4 18.53 10.70 17.49
CA GLY A 4 19.77 11.22 18.09
C GLY A 4 21.00 10.37 17.79
N GLU A 5 22.13 10.87 18.20
CA GLU A 5 23.44 10.20 18.13
C GLU A 5 24.08 10.13 19.52
N ASP A 6 25.07 9.27 19.68
CA ASP A 6 25.86 9.21 20.89
C ASP A 6 26.62 10.55 21.08
N PHE A 7 26.56 11.06 22.27
CA PHE A 7 27.28 12.28 22.63
C PHE A 7 28.03 12.09 23.95
N THR A 8 29.30 12.43 23.96
CA THR A 8 30.10 12.46 25.16
C THR A 8 30.80 13.81 25.26
N GLY A 9 30.50 14.59 26.30
CA GLY A 9 31.14 15.89 26.52
C GLY A 9 30.79 16.52 27.86
N LYS A 10 31.68 17.35 28.40
CA LYS A 10 31.51 18.09 29.66
C LYS A 10 31.05 17.22 30.85
N GLY A 11 31.55 15.97 30.94
CA GLY A 11 31.21 15.06 32.02
C GLY A 11 29.86 14.33 31.87
N HIS A 12 29.17 14.47 30.74
CA HIS A 12 27.93 13.78 30.42
C HIS A 12 28.11 12.88 29.20
N SER A 13 27.49 11.69 29.26
CA SER A 13 27.40 10.80 28.14
C SER A 13 25.92 10.55 27.86
N TYR A 14 25.50 10.69 26.60
CA TYR A 14 24.16 10.42 26.11
C TYR A 14 24.27 9.36 25.03
N HIS A 15 23.43 8.33 25.12
CA HIS A 15 23.33 7.32 24.09
C HIS A 15 22.34 7.77 23.00
N ALA A 16 22.59 7.28 21.78
CA ALA A 16 21.68 7.45 20.67
C ALA A 16 20.29 6.91 21.06
N ASP A 17 19.26 7.73 20.92
CA ASP A 17 17.91 7.34 21.28
C ASP A 17 17.35 6.27 20.32
N THR A 18 16.45 5.47 20.85
CA THR A 18 15.73 4.44 20.12
C THR A 18 14.29 4.90 19.81
N PRO A 19 13.58 4.24 18.88
CA PRO A 19 12.14 4.44 18.73
C PRO A 19 11.37 4.23 20.03
N GLU A 20 11.75 3.24 20.82
CA GLU A 20 11.17 2.91 22.11
C GLU A 20 11.32 4.08 23.11
N ASP A 21 12.49 4.72 23.15
CA ASP A 21 12.73 5.91 23.99
C ASP A 21 11.80 7.07 23.59
N LEU A 22 11.57 7.25 22.30
CA LEU A 22 10.59 8.24 21.84
C LEU A 22 9.18 7.90 22.32
N PHE A 23 8.77 6.65 22.21
CA PHE A 23 7.48 6.19 22.71
C PHE A 23 7.31 6.51 24.19
N TYR A 24 8.28 6.11 25.03
CA TYR A 24 8.23 6.37 26.47
C TYR A 24 8.17 7.84 26.82
N ARG A 25 8.91 8.70 26.13
CA ARG A 25 8.83 10.16 26.34
C ARG A 25 7.45 10.73 26.00
N MET A 26 6.84 10.27 24.90
CA MET A 26 5.49 10.70 24.52
C MET A 26 4.44 10.16 25.48
N HIS A 27 4.56 8.89 25.88
CA HIS A 27 3.64 8.23 26.82
C HIS A 27 3.69 8.91 28.21
N LEU A 28 4.88 9.17 28.73
CA LEU A 28 5.05 9.90 30.00
C LEU A 28 4.43 11.30 29.95
N THR A 29 4.57 12.01 28.83
CA THR A 29 3.95 13.33 28.63
C THR A 29 2.42 13.26 28.69
N MET A 30 1.84 12.19 28.11
CA MET A 30 0.40 11.91 28.17
C MET A 30 -0.06 11.64 29.62
N GLU A 31 0.63 10.72 30.32
CA GLU A 31 0.33 10.38 31.72
C GLU A 31 0.42 11.58 32.65
N LEU A 32 1.43 12.41 32.48
CA LEU A 32 1.57 13.64 33.25
C LEU A 32 0.38 14.59 33.05
N GLY A 33 -0.11 14.70 31.80
CA GLY A 33 -1.29 15.50 31.48
C GLY A 33 -2.57 14.97 32.14
N GLU A 34 -2.73 13.66 32.20
CA GLU A 34 -3.87 13.00 32.88
C GLU A 34 -3.80 13.19 34.39
N ASN A 35 -2.65 12.90 35.00
CA ASN A 35 -2.45 13.04 36.44
C ASN A 35 -2.69 14.48 36.93
N LEU A 36 -2.14 15.47 36.21
CA LEU A 36 -2.38 16.88 36.54
C LEU A 36 -3.85 17.31 36.32
N THR A 37 -4.52 16.73 35.34
CA THR A 37 -5.95 16.98 35.11
C THR A 37 -6.78 16.46 36.27
N GLU A 38 -6.48 15.27 36.78
CA GLU A 38 -7.12 14.68 37.93
C GLU A 38 -6.84 15.48 39.23
N GLU A 39 -5.56 15.76 39.49
CA GLU A 39 -5.11 16.49 40.67
C GLU A 39 -5.72 17.90 40.77
N LEU A 40 -5.78 18.63 39.66
CA LEU A 40 -6.22 20.01 39.61
C LEU A 40 -7.73 20.17 39.34
N GLY A 41 -8.44 19.07 39.07
CA GLY A 41 -9.89 19.07 38.81
C GLY A 41 -10.27 19.85 37.52
N ARG A 42 -9.31 20.12 36.64
CA ARG A 42 -9.55 20.83 35.37
C ARG A 42 -8.68 20.27 34.28
N LYS A 43 -9.17 20.27 33.05
CA LYS A 43 -8.41 19.77 31.88
C LYS A 43 -7.10 20.52 31.72
N ILE A 44 -5.99 19.79 31.77
CA ILE A 44 -4.65 20.25 31.51
C ILE A 44 -4.22 19.72 30.13
N ALA A 45 -3.80 20.63 29.25
CA ALA A 45 -3.28 20.28 27.94
C ALA A 45 -1.77 20.32 27.96
N ILE A 46 -1.15 19.15 28.08
CA ILE A 46 0.29 18.95 27.87
C ILE A 46 0.45 18.11 26.62
N PHE A 47 1.36 18.51 25.76
CA PHE A 47 1.67 17.76 24.56
C PHE A 47 3.16 17.86 24.22
N SER A 48 3.67 16.78 23.67
CA SER A 48 5.02 16.69 23.13
C SER A 48 5.01 17.14 21.67
N PHE A 49 6.10 17.77 21.25
CA PHE A 49 6.40 18.01 19.83
C PHE A 49 7.64 17.20 19.46
N PRO A 50 7.49 15.99 18.95
CA PRO A 50 8.62 15.20 18.49
C PRO A 50 9.35 15.94 17.36
N MET A 51 10.58 16.34 17.59
CA MET A 51 11.42 17.01 16.60
C MET A 51 12.57 16.09 16.19
N ARG A 52 12.81 15.97 14.88
CA ARG A 52 13.93 15.22 14.36
C ARG A 52 15.24 15.92 14.69
N TYR A 53 16.16 15.17 15.31
CA TYR A 53 17.51 15.62 15.50
C TYR A 53 18.28 15.60 14.16
N ILE A 54 19.05 16.64 13.93
CA ILE A 54 20.03 16.77 12.83
C ILE A 54 21.29 17.35 13.46
N PRO A 55 22.48 16.75 13.26
CA PRO A 55 23.74 17.30 13.75
C PRO A 55 23.98 18.71 13.23
N LEU A 56 24.53 19.58 14.08
CA LEU A 56 24.77 20.99 13.74
C LEU A 56 25.85 21.19 12.67
N ASP A 57 26.76 20.25 12.57
CA ASP A 57 27.85 20.22 11.59
C ASP A 57 27.45 19.53 10.27
N ASN A 58 26.22 19.07 10.17
CA ASN A 58 25.71 18.36 9.01
C ASN A 58 24.60 19.18 8.34
N ASP A 59 24.91 19.86 7.25
CA ASP A 59 23.95 20.59 6.43
C ASP A 59 22.94 19.69 5.72
N GLN A 60 23.15 18.36 5.78
CA GLN A 60 22.28 17.39 5.11
C GLN A 60 21.14 16.94 6.01
N ARG A 61 19.93 17.24 5.62
CA ARG A 61 18.70 16.73 6.26
C ARG A 61 18.55 15.20 6.20
N GLY A 62 19.53 14.52 5.62
CA GLY A 62 19.56 13.07 5.43
C GLY A 62 20.11 12.27 6.61
N PHE A 63 20.57 12.93 7.71
CA PHE A 63 21.10 12.22 8.86
C PHE A 63 20.11 11.18 9.42
N ILE A 64 20.60 9.98 9.67
CA ILE A 64 19.87 8.87 10.30
C ILE A 64 20.71 8.37 11.47
N GLY A 65 20.17 8.43 12.69
CA GLY A 65 20.80 7.95 13.90
C GLY A 65 20.97 6.42 13.90
N ALA A 66 21.90 5.90 14.71
CA ALA A 66 22.28 4.50 14.70
C ALA A 66 21.12 3.51 14.94
N ASN A 67 20.14 3.91 15.76
CA ASN A 67 18.97 3.08 16.11
C ASN A 67 17.75 3.38 15.23
N TRP A 68 17.91 4.20 14.19
CA TRP A 68 16.85 4.63 13.30
C TRP A 68 17.13 4.17 11.86
N ASN A 69 16.10 4.19 11.03
CA ASN A 69 16.22 3.93 9.60
C ASN A 69 15.24 4.82 8.82
N ALA A 70 15.40 4.88 7.51
CA ALA A 70 14.59 5.75 6.66
C ALA A 70 13.09 5.41 6.74
N LYS A 71 12.75 4.13 6.87
CA LYS A 71 11.38 3.65 7.01
C LYS A 71 10.72 4.16 8.29
N TYR A 72 11.39 4.04 9.42
CA TYR A 72 10.90 4.50 10.72
C TYR A 72 10.70 6.02 10.75
N LEU A 73 11.70 6.76 10.26
CA LEU A 73 11.62 8.22 10.18
C LEU A 73 10.44 8.68 9.33
N ARG A 74 10.22 8.01 8.21
CA ARG A 74 9.10 8.34 7.33
C ARG A 74 7.75 7.95 7.93
N ALA A 75 7.65 6.79 8.55
CA ALA A 75 6.44 6.34 9.24
C ALA A 75 6.05 7.31 10.35
N LEU A 76 7.00 7.71 11.19
CA LEU A 76 6.75 8.69 12.26
C LEU A 76 6.24 10.02 11.70
N GLN A 77 6.84 10.53 10.62
CA GLN A 77 6.33 11.72 9.95
C GLN A 77 4.87 11.57 9.52
N CYS A 78 4.52 10.42 8.92
CA CYS A 78 3.14 10.14 8.52
C CYS A 78 2.18 10.09 9.72
N MET A 79 2.61 9.52 10.85
CA MET A 79 1.81 9.46 12.09
C MET A 79 1.61 10.84 12.74
N LEU A 80 2.57 11.75 12.59
CA LEU A 80 2.50 13.10 13.14
C LEU A 80 1.71 14.10 12.26
N ILE A 81 1.50 13.82 10.97
CA ILE A 81 0.76 14.71 10.06
C ILE A 81 -0.68 14.99 10.56
N PRO A 82 -1.51 13.99 10.90
CA PRO A 82 -2.88 14.24 11.36
C PRO A 82 -2.97 15.08 12.63
N THR A 83 -1.95 15.03 13.47
CA THR A 83 -1.89 15.76 14.76
C THR A 83 -1.17 17.10 14.65
N GLN A 84 -0.81 17.54 13.46
CA GLN A 84 -0.02 18.77 13.23
C GLN A 84 1.31 18.77 13.98
N GLY A 85 1.94 17.61 14.11
CA GLY A 85 3.19 17.43 14.83
C GLY A 85 3.07 17.37 16.35
N LYS A 86 1.86 17.38 16.90
CA LYS A 86 1.63 17.28 18.35
C LYS A 86 1.57 15.82 18.77
N GLY A 87 2.35 15.46 19.76
CA GLY A 87 2.08 14.29 20.57
C GLY A 87 0.77 14.53 21.34
N ILE A 88 -0.05 13.58 21.46
CA ILE A 88 -1.50 13.63 21.47
C ILE A 88 -2.13 14.01 22.80
N GLN A 89 -3.35 14.53 22.70
CA GLN A 89 -4.24 14.86 23.80
C GLN A 89 -5.11 13.66 24.21
N GLY A 90 -4.69 12.91 25.25
CA GLY A 90 -5.47 11.86 25.89
C GLY A 90 -5.14 10.45 25.42
N ARG A 91 -5.30 9.50 26.35
CA ARG A 91 -4.86 8.10 26.27
C ARG A 91 -5.45 7.36 25.08
N SER A 92 -6.76 7.40 24.90
CA SER A 92 -7.41 6.64 23.82
C SER A 92 -6.92 7.03 22.42
N PHE A 93 -6.61 8.29 22.25
CA PHE A 93 -6.07 8.82 21.02
C PHE A 93 -4.59 8.44 20.83
N PHE A 94 -3.82 8.54 21.91
CA PHE A 94 -2.42 8.13 21.92
C PHE A 94 -2.27 6.65 21.57
N GLU A 95 -3.03 5.78 22.25
CA GLU A 95 -2.98 4.34 21.99
C GLU A 95 -3.43 3.97 20.58
N ALA A 96 -4.42 4.68 20.02
CA ALA A 96 -4.86 4.46 18.65
C ALA A 96 -3.79 4.82 17.61
N ASP A 97 -3.05 5.91 17.83
CA ASP A 97 -2.07 6.40 16.86
C ASP A 97 -0.65 5.84 17.07
N PHE A 98 -0.23 5.66 18.34
CA PHE A 98 1.14 5.24 18.65
C PHE A 98 1.25 3.83 19.25
N GLY A 99 0.13 3.18 19.57
CA GLY A 99 0.13 1.88 20.22
C GLY A 99 0.01 1.97 21.73
N LYS A 100 -0.25 0.84 22.36
CA LYS A 100 -0.33 0.71 23.82
C LYS A 100 1.04 0.47 24.46
N THR A 101 1.93 -0.14 23.71
CA THR A 101 3.28 -0.52 24.14
C THR A 101 4.34 0.01 23.17
N ALA A 102 5.59 0.03 23.61
CA ALA A 102 6.71 0.40 22.74
C ALA A 102 6.87 -0.57 21.57
N GLU A 103 6.56 -1.84 21.78
CA GLU A 103 6.58 -2.88 20.76
C GLU A 103 5.52 -2.59 19.67
N ASP A 104 4.28 -2.23 20.07
CA ASP A 104 3.25 -1.81 19.13
C ASP A 104 3.71 -0.62 18.30
N PHE A 105 4.33 0.37 18.95
CA PHE A 105 4.84 1.56 18.29
C PHE A 105 5.89 1.21 17.24
N VAL A 106 6.89 0.41 17.61
CA VAL A 106 7.96 -0.01 16.68
C VAL A 106 7.38 -0.83 15.51
N MET A 107 6.42 -1.71 15.79
CA MET A 107 5.70 -2.45 14.77
C MET A 107 4.96 -1.47 13.82
N TYR A 108 4.30 -0.44 14.34
CA TYR A 108 3.62 0.55 13.49
C TYR A 108 4.62 1.37 12.64
N LEU A 109 5.81 1.68 13.15
CA LEU A 109 6.85 2.32 12.34
C LEU A 109 7.30 1.45 11.15
N ALA A 110 7.20 0.13 11.28
CA ALA A 110 7.48 -0.78 10.16
C ALA A 110 6.33 -0.87 9.14
N MET A 111 5.10 -0.53 9.50
CA MET A 111 3.90 -0.71 8.65
C MET A 111 3.97 0.10 7.35
N PRO A 112 3.40 -0.40 6.23
CA PRO A 112 3.26 0.37 4.99
C PRO A 112 2.57 1.73 5.22
N GLU A 113 3.12 2.82 4.66
CA GLU A 113 2.62 4.19 4.89
C GLU A 113 1.12 4.33 4.65
N ARG A 114 0.63 3.70 3.57
CA ARG A 114 -0.79 3.75 3.20
C ARG A 114 -1.74 3.18 4.25
N LEU A 115 -1.24 2.35 5.18
CA LEU A 115 -2.02 1.70 6.23
C LEU A 115 -1.94 2.44 7.58
N LEU A 116 -0.90 3.22 7.81
CA LEU A 116 -0.63 3.88 9.09
C LEU A 116 -1.83 4.67 9.64
N ASN A 117 -2.47 5.48 8.79
CA ASN A 117 -3.60 6.32 9.18
C ASN A 117 -4.96 5.64 8.94
N LYS A 118 -4.97 4.31 8.71
CA LYS A 118 -6.18 3.51 8.47
C LYS A 118 -6.52 2.55 9.61
N ARG A 119 -5.76 2.60 10.71
CA ARG A 119 -5.88 1.71 11.87
C ARG A 119 -7.10 2.00 12.74
N GLY A 120 -7.68 3.19 12.62
CA GLY A 120 -8.82 3.63 13.43
C GLY A 120 -10.08 2.79 13.25
N HIS A 121 -10.98 2.84 14.21
CA HIS A 121 -12.28 2.20 14.14
C HIS A 121 -13.18 2.89 13.11
N PHE A 122 -14.14 2.12 12.58
CA PHE A 122 -15.20 2.71 11.77
C PHE A 122 -16.07 3.62 12.62
N VAL A 123 -16.19 4.87 12.22
CA VAL A 123 -17.02 5.87 12.92
C VAL A 123 -18.27 6.15 12.09
N GLU A 124 -19.43 5.88 12.66
CA GLU A 124 -20.70 6.26 12.06
C GLU A 124 -20.88 7.79 12.10
N ARG A 125 -21.30 8.35 10.98
CA ARG A 125 -21.61 9.78 10.88
C ARG A 125 -23.12 9.97 10.96
N LYS A 126 -23.54 10.92 11.78
CA LYS A 126 -24.94 11.30 11.88
C LYS A 126 -25.41 11.89 10.53
N ASP A 127 -26.60 11.50 10.10
CA ASP A 127 -27.25 11.99 8.88
C ASP A 127 -26.48 11.69 7.56
N GLU A 128 -25.57 10.69 7.58
CA GLU A 128 -24.88 10.25 6.39
C GLU A 128 -25.81 9.41 5.48
N PRO A 129 -25.87 9.68 4.17
CA PRO A 129 -26.62 8.85 3.23
C PRO A 129 -26.13 7.38 3.28
N LYS A 130 -27.08 6.44 3.23
CA LYS A 130 -26.78 5.00 3.32
C LYS A 130 -25.72 4.55 2.31
N PHE A 131 -25.79 5.06 1.09
CA PHE A 131 -24.83 4.77 0.02
C PHE A 131 -23.40 5.22 0.37
N GLU A 132 -23.24 6.44 0.89
CA GLU A 132 -21.91 6.95 1.29
C GLU A 132 -21.34 6.16 2.46
N ARG A 133 -22.20 5.79 3.42
CA ARG A 133 -21.82 4.93 4.54
C ARG A 133 -21.34 3.56 4.08
N GLU A 134 -22.03 2.93 3.13
CA GLU A 134 -21.64 1.63 2.57
C GLU A 134 -20.27 1.69 1.89
N ILE A 135 -20.01 2.72 1.08
CA ILE A 135 -18.71 2.93 0.46
C ILE A 135 -17.61 3.09 1.52
N ARG A 136 -17.82 3.94 2.52
CA ARG A 136 -16.84 4.15 3.59
C ARG A 136 -16.58 2.88 4.40
N TYR A 137 -17.65 2.14 4.70
CA TYR A 137 -17.54 0.88 5.43
C TYR A 137 -16.75 -0.15 4.64
N THR A 138 -17.02 -0.30 3.35
CA THR A 138 -16.26 -1.19 2.45
C THR A 138 -14.79 -0.81 2.44
N GLN A 139 -14.46 0.47 2.25
CA GLN A 139 -13.07 0.94 2.26
C GLN A 139 -12.38 0.72 3.61
N TRP A 140 -13.09 0.94 4.70
CA TRP A 140 -12.56 0.68 6.04
C TRP A 140 -12.32 -0.81 6.25
N SER A 141 -13.28 -1.67 5.91
CA SER A 141 -13.18 -3.12 6.02
C SER A 141 -12.00 -3.68 5.23
N GLU A 142 -11.81 -3.23 3.99
CA GLU A 142 -10.68 -3.63 3.16
C GLU A 142 -9.33 -3.17 3.74
N ASN A 143 -9.25 -1.93 4.26
CA ASN A 143 -8.04 -1.46 4.91
C ASN A 143 -7.75 -2.26 6.19
N ARG A 144 -8.79 -2.61 6.95
CA ARG A 144 -8.65 -3.46 8.15
C ARG A 144 -8.10 -4.82 7.80
N HIS A 145 -8.65 -5.45 6.76
CA HIS A 145 -8.16 -6.72 6.26
C HIS A 145 -6.69 -6.66 5.79
N LEU A 146 -6.31 -5.59 5.09
CA LEU A 146 -4.89 -5.36 4.72
C LEU A 146 -3.97 -5.23 5.94
N ILE A 147 -4.41 -4.52 6.98
CA ILE A 147 -3.66 -4.37 8.23
C ILE A 147 -3.49 -5.73 8.90
N ASP A 148 -4.58 -6.49 9.05
CA ASP A 148 -4.56 -7.80 9.70
C ASP A 148 -3.69 -8.80 8.90
N THR A 149 -3.75 -8.77 7.57
CA THR A 149 -2.87 -9.57 6.70
C THR A 149 -1.42 -9.14 6.87
N TRP A 150 -1.13 -7.84 6.88
CA TRP A 150 0.22 -7.34 7.10
C TRP A 150 0.76 -7.78 8.47
N MET A 151 -0.02 -7.65 9.53
CA MET A 151 0.36 -8.08 10.88
C MET A 151 0.64 -9.57 10.95
N LYS A 152 -0.21 -10.40 10.32
CA LYS A 152 -0.02 -11.85 10.19
C LYS A 152 1.36 -12.18 9.62
N TYR A 153 1.71 -11.58 8.47
CA TYR A 153 2.98 -11.87 7.82
C TYR A 153 4.19 -11.23 8.54
N TYR A 154 4.03 -10.02 9.06
CA TYR A 154 5.09 -9.36 9.83
C TYR A 154 5.50 -10.15 11.07
N SER A 155 4.53 -10.74 11.78
CA SER A 155 4.79 -11.53 12.99
C SER A 155 5.47 -12.89 12.74
N MET A 156 5.63 -13.30 11.49
CA MET A 156 6.35 -14.53 11.13
C MET A 156 7.88 -14.36 11.13
N PHE A 157 8.37 -13.13 11.22
CA PHE A 157 9.78 -12.80 11.06
C PHE A 157 10.31 -11.97 12.22
N GLU A 158 11.59 -12.15 12.51
CA GLU A 158 12.34 -11.24 13.37
C GLU A 158 12.40 -9.84 12.73
N LYS A 159 12.32 -8.82 13.57
CA LYS A 159 12.30 -7.40 13.15
C LYS A 159 13.44 -7.07 12.17
N ASP A 160 14.65 -7.52 12.48
CA ASP A 160 15.84 -7.20 11.71
C ASP A 160 15.79 -7.84 10.31
N THR A 161 15.29 -9.07 10.19
CA THR A 161 15.06 -9.72 8.88
C THR A 161 14.15 -8.90 7.98
N VAL A 162 13.07 -8.34 8.53
CA VAL A 162 12.18 -7.49 7.74
C VAL A 162 12.86 -6.17 7.38
N LEU A 163 13.59 -5.57 8.33
CA LEU A 163 14.26 -4.28 8.14
C LEU A 163 15.35 -4.29 7.07
N GLU A 164 15.98 -5.43 6.80
CA GLU A 164 16.92 -5.59 5.68
C GLU A 164 16.28 -5.16 4.34
N TYR A 165 15.00 -5.45 4.15
CA TYR A 165 14.28 -5.15 2.91
C TYR A 165 13.52 -3.83 2.92
N ILE A 166 13.03 -3.40 4.10
CA ILE A 166 12.17 -2.21 4.18
C ILE A 166 12.87 -0.98 4.75
N GLY A 167 13.98 -1.14 5.46
CA GLY A 167 14.63 -0.08 6.23
C GLY A 167 15.07 1.14 5.43
N CYS A 168 15.45 0.94 4.16
CA CYS A 168 15.79 2.05 3.25
C CYS A 168 14.56 2.85 2.76
N ASN A 169 13.35 2.40 3.05
CA ASN A 169 12.09 2.98 2.59
C ASN A 169 12.01 3.15 1.05
N ARG A 170 12.60 2.23 0.31
CA ARG A 170 12.56 2.17 -1.16
C ARG A 170 12.06 0.80 -1.56
N PHE A 171 10.95 0.77 -2.29
CA PHE A 171 10.26 -0.47 -2.64
C PHE A 171 10.22 -0.62 -4.15
N SER A 172 10.69 -1.77 -4.64
CA SER A 172 10.76 -2.06 -6.06
C SER A 172 10.38 -3.51 -6.37
N VAL A 173 9.97 -3.74 -7.61
CA VAL A 173 9.64 -5.09 -8.10
C VAL A 173 10.90 -5.94 -8.24
N GLU A 174 12.04 -5.33 -8.52
CA GLU A 174 13.32 -6.00 -8.64
C GLU A 174 13.80 -6.58 -7.29
N THR A 175 13.49 -5.88 -6.19
CA THR A 175 13.74 -6.39 -4.84
C THR A 175 12.76 -7.49 -4.50
N LEU A 176 11.47 -7.32 -4.79
CA LEU A 176 10.44 -8.34 -4.60
C LEU A 176 10.83 -9.66 -5.27
N ASP A 177 11.28 -9.59 -6.52
CA ASP A 177 11.62 -10.77 -7.31
C ASP A 177 12.79 -11.57 -6.73
N LYS A 178 13.75 -10.89 -6.09
CA LYS A 178 14.93 -11.49 -5.46
C LYS A 178 14.69 -12.11 -4.08
N ILE A 179 13.57 -11.84 -3.43
CA ILE A 179 13.23 -12.45 -2.14
C ILE A 179 12.94 -13.93 -2.37
N GLU A 180 13.67 -14.81 -1.73
CA GLU A 180 13.50 -16.28 -1.89
C GLU A 180 12.35 -16.81 -1.03
N ASN A 181 12.20 -16.30 0.19
CA ASN A 181 11.15 -16.75 1.11
C ASN A 181 9.77 -16.23 0.66
N GLU A 182 8.82 -17.14 0.44
CA GLU A 182 7.49 -16.83 -0.09
C GLU A 182 6.69 -15.92 0.83
N GLU A 183 6.72 -16.15 2.14
CA GLU A 183 5.98 -15.35 3.12
C GLU A 183 6.55 -13.94 3.23
N LEU A 184 7.87 -13.79 3.17
CA LEU A 184 8.53 -12.50 3.14
C LEU A 184 8.25 -11.76 1.82
N LYS A 185 8.17 -12.49 0.71
CA LYS A 185 7.76 -11.95 -0.60
C LYS A 185 6.33 -11.40 -0.55
N LYS A 186 5.38 -12.11 0.06
CA LYS A 186 4.00 -11.66 0.29
C LYS A 186 3.95 -10.42 1.19
N LEU A 187 4.72 -10.41 2.28
CA LEU A 187 4.86 -9.26 3.16
C LEU A 187 5.40 -8.04 2.41
N TYR A 188 6.50 -8.21 1.67
CA TYR A 188 7.13 -7.13 0.91
C TYR A 188 6.21 -6.55 -0.18
N PHE A 189 5.41 -7.39 -0.84
CA PHE A 189 4.41 -6.96 -1.81
C PHE A 189 3.47 -5.89 -1.26
N LEU A 190 3.10 -5.96 0.02
CA LEU A 190 2.21 -5.00 0.67
C LEU A 190 2.81 -3.58 0.78
N TYR A 191 4.12 -3.41 0.57
CA TYR A 191 4.77 -2.10 0.56
C TYR A 191 4.79 -1.45 -0.83
N LEU A 192 4.54 -2.22 -1.89
CA LEU A 192 4.57 -1.69 -3.24
C LEU A 192 3.47 -0.64 -3.46
N THR A 193 3.79 0.38 -4.25
CA THR A 193 2.79 1.35 -4.74
C THR A 193 1.84 0.68 -5.75
N PRO A 194 0.64 1.23 -5.98
CA PRO A 194 -0.27 0.69 -6.99
C PRO A 194 0.36 0.57 -8.39
N SER A 195 1.21 1.51 -8.78
CA SER A 195 1.92 1.44 -10.07
C SER A 195 3.00 0.34 -10.08
N ALA A 196 3.67 0.10 -8.96
CA ALA A 196 4.64 -0.99 -8.85
C ALA A 196 3.96 -2.37 -8.82
N THR A 197 2.76 -2.49 -8.26
CA THR A 197 2.03 -3.78 -8.25
C THR A 197 1.70 -4.27 -9.66
N ILE A 198 1.47 -3.37 -10.61
CA ILE A 198 1.26 -3.74 -12.03
C ILE A 198 2.54 -4.35 -12.61
N ARG A 199 3.68 -3.75 -12.31
CA ARG A 199 4.98 -4.20 -12.83
C ARG A 199 5.38 -5.59 -12.32
N VAL A 200 4.82 -6.07 -11.22
CA VAL A 200 5.02 -7.46 -10.78
C VAL A 200 4.64 -8.44 -11.89
N PHE A 201 3.53 -8.18 -12.59
CA PHE A 201 3.01 -9.08 -13.62
C PHE A 201 3.66 -8.90 -15.00
N SER A 202 4.42 -7.83 -15.20
CA SER A 202 5.20 -7.63 -16.43
C SER A 202 6.69 -7.98 -16.26
N ASP A 203 7.28 -7.59 -15.11
CA ASP A 203 8.73 -7.53 -14.97
C ASP A 203 9.33 -8.67 -14.12
N CYS A 204 8.52 -9.32 -13.24
CA CYS A 204 9.01 -10.38 -12.36
C CYS A 204 9.06 -11.76 -13.05
N THR A 205 9.75 -12.69 -12.41
CA THR A 205 9.79 -14.10 -12.79
C THR A 205 8.41 -14.76 -12.67
N GLU A 206 8.18 -15.85 -13.43
CA GLU A 206 6.92 -16.59 -13.38
C GLU A 206 6.61 -17.15 -11.99
N ASP A 207 7.62 -17.50 -11.23
CA ASP A 207 7.44 -17.97 -9.85
C ASP A 207 6.91 -16.85 -8.95
N THR A 208 7.50 -15.67 -9.01
CA THR A 208 7.01 -14.49 -8.27
C THR A 208 5.58 -14.13 -8.67
N LYS A 209 5.27 -14.13 -9.99
CA LYS A 209 3.91 -13.88 -10.49
C LYS A 209 2.92 -14.88 -9.92
N ARG A 210 3.26 -16.17 -9.91
CA ARG A 210 2.43 -17.25 -9.36
C ARG A 210 2.17 -17.03 -7.87
N ILE A 211 3.23 -16.81 -7.07
CA ILE A 211 3.12 -16.61 -5.62
C ILE A 211 2.21 -15.40 -5.32
N ILE A 212 2.45 -14.27 -5.96
CA ILE A 212 1.70 -13.04 -5.70
C ILE A 212 0.26 -13.14 -6.21
N SER A 213 0.01 -13.78 -7.35
CA SER A 213 -1.35 -14.02 -7.84
C SER A 213 -2.16 -14.88 -6.89
N THR A 214 -1.58 -15.98 -6.40
CA THR A 214 -2.21 -16.85 -5.41
C THR A 214 -2.51 -16.09 -4.12
N PHE A 215 -1.53 -15.31 -3.63
CA PHE A 215 -1.70 -14.48 -2.44
C PHE A 215 -2.86 -13.47 -2.56
N ILE A 216 -2.96 -12.81 -3.72
CA ILE A 216 -4.05 -11.86 -3.97
C ILE A 216 -5.40 -12.58 -4.02
N LEU A 217 -5.48 -13.70 -4.74
CA LEU A 217 -6.75 -14.42 -4.90
C LEU A 217 -7.26 -15.02 -3.59
N GLU A 218 -6.37 -15.57 -2.78
CA GLU A 218 -6.74 -16.29 -1.56
C GLU A 218 -6.90 -15.37 -0.35
N GLU A 219 -6.00 -14.39 -0.20
CA GLU A 219 -5.95 -13.57 1.01
C GLU A 219 -6.38 -12.11 0.81
N LEU A 220 -6.35 -11.59 -0.41
CA LEU A 220 -6.68 -10.20 -0.72
C LEU A 220 -7.65 -10.06 -1.91
N PRO A 221 -8.76 -10.83 -1.95
CA PRO A 221 -9.62 -10.89 -3.14
C PRO A 221 -10.18 -9.53 -3.57
N PHE A 222 -10.35 -8.58 -2.64
CA PHE A 222 -10.77 -7.21 -2.95
C PHE A 222 -9.69 -6.40 -3.68
N MET A 223 -8.41 -6.78 -3.60
CA MET A 223 -7.34 -6.14 -4.38
C MET A 223 -7.37 -6.57 -5.84
N TYR A 224 -7.91 -7.72 -6.15
CA TYR A 224 -7.97 -8.26 -7.49
C TYR A 224 -8.60 -7.26 -8.46
N SER A 225 -9.85 -6.88 -8.22
CA SER A 225 -10.57 -5.93 -9.07
C SER A 225 -9.82 -4.61 -9.23
N ARG A 226 -9.22 -4.08 -8.13
CA ARG A 226 -8.45 -2.84 -8.16
C ARG A 226 -7.17 -2.94 -8.98
N ILE A 227 -6.45 -4.06 -8.86
CA ILE A 227 -5.23 -4.29 -9.64
C ILE A 227 -5.59 -4.41 -11.12
N VAL A 228 -6.55 -5.24 -11.47
CA VAL A 228 -6.98 -5.42 -12.86
C VAL A 228 -7.54 -4.10 -13.43
N GLU A 229 -8.32 -3.35 -12.67
CA GLU A 229 -8.78 -2.01 -13.07
C GLU A 229 -7.59 -1.07 -13.33
N THR A 230 -6.61 -1.04 -12.43
CA THR A 230 -5.42 -0.20 -12.57
C THR A 230 -4.62 -0.61 -13.81
N ILE A 231 -4.49 -1.91 -14.06
CA ILE A 231 -3.82 -2.43 -15.24
C ILE A 231 -4.56 -2.00 -16.51
N LEU A 232 -5.86 -2.21 -16.56
CA LEU A 232 -6.66 -1.84 -17.74
C LEU A 232 -6.75 -0.32 -17.93
N SER A 233 -6.66 0.46 -16.86
CA SER A 233 -6.58 1.93 -16.92
C SER A 233 -5.18 2.43 -17.29
N SER A 234 -4.16 1.59 -17.23
CA SER A 234 -2.79 1.93 -17.65
C SER A 234 -2.69 2.09 -19.17
N LYS A 235 -1.64 2.76 -19.64
CA LYS A 235 -1.40 2.91 -21.10
C LYS A 235 -1.34 1.58 -21.85
N PRO A 236 -0.66 0.52 -21.33
CA PRO A 236 -0.73 -0.81 -21.91
C PRO A 236 -2.13 -1.45 -21.84
N GLY A 237 -2.83 -1.32 -20.72
CA GLY A 237 -4.18 -1.87 -20.55
C GLY A 237 -5.20 -1.27 -21.52
N TYR A 238 -5.10 0.01 -21.83
CA TYR A 238 -5.92 0.62 -22.89
C TYR A 238 -5.72 -0.06 -24.24
N LYS A 239 -4.51 -0.55 -24.52
CA LYS A 239 -4.22 -1.28 -25.77
C LYS A 239 -4.86 -2.66 -25.80
N VAL A 240 -4.91 -3.35 -24.64
CA VAL A 240 -5.66 -4.62 -24.49
C VAL A 240 -7.12 -4.41 -24.84
N ILE A 241 -7.76 -3.42 -24.21
CA ILE A 241 -9.17 -3.09 -24.49
C ILE A 241 -9.36 -2.70 -25.96
N ALA A 242 -8.48 -1.88 -26.51
CA ALA A 242 -8.54 -1.48 -27.91
C ALA A 242 -8.42 -2.68 -28.87
N GLY A 243 -7.50 -3.62 -28.59
CA GLY A 243 -7.35 -4.84 -29.39
C GLY A 243 -8.58 -5.74 -29.33
N ILE A 244 -9.20 -5.93 -28.17
CA ILE A 244 -10.45 -6.69 -28.06
C ILE A 244 -11.58 -5.98 -28.81
N LEU A 245 -11.69 -4.66 -28.69
CA LEU A 245 -12.70 -3.87 -29.40
C LEU A 245 -12.55 -3.96 -30.92
N GLU A 246 -11.33 -3.89 -31.42
CA GLU A 246 -11.02 -3.89 -32.85
C GLU A 246 -11.29 -5.25 -33.48
N ASN A 247 -10.90 -6.35 -32.82
CA ASN A 247 -11.02 -7.70 -33.38
C ASN A 247 -12.40 -8.37 -33.12
N PHE A 248 -13.03 -8.09 -32.00
CA PHE A 248 -14.26 -8.79 -31.57
C PHE A 248 -15.46 -7.87 -31.33
N GLY A 249 -15.24 -6.56 -31.38
CA GLY A 249 -16.29 -5.57 -31.20
C GLY A 249 -16.68 -5.28 -29.75
N GLU A 250 -17.53 -4.26 -29.59
CA GLU A 250 -17.86 -3.66 -28.29
C GLU A 250 -18.59 -4.63 -27.34
N LYS A 251 -19.48 -5.47 -27.89
CA LYS A 251 -20.27 -6.39 -27.09
C LYS A 251 -19.35 -7.42 -26.39
N VAL A 252 -18.45 -8.04 -27.16
CA VAL A 252 -17.50 -9.03 -26.61
C VAL A 252 -16.58 -8.39 -25.60
N CYS A 253 -16.07 -7.20 -25.88
CA CYS A 253 -15.24 -6.45 -24.93
C CYS A 253 -15.99 -6.17 -23.62
N THR A 254 -17.23 -5.70 -23.71
CA THR A 254 -18.06 -5.40 -22.55
C THR A 254 -18.37 -6.66 -21.74
N ASP A 255 -18.72 -7.75 -22.39
CA ASP A 255 -19.06 -9.00 -21.74
C ASP A 255 -17.83 -9.62 -21.05
N LEU A 256 -16.67 -9.60 -21.68
CA LEU A 256 -15.41 -10.07 -21.10
C LEU A 256 -14.98 -9.21 -19.89
N LEU A 257 -15.02 -7.89 -20.00
CA LEU A 257 -14.65 -6.99 -18.91
C LEU A 257 -15.60 -7.11 -17.72
N LYS A 258 -16.90 -7.35 -17.94
CA LYS A 258 -17.86 -7.65 -16.87
C LYS A 258 -17.58 -8.97 -16.19
N LYS A 259 -17.18 -10.00 -16.93
CA LYS A 259 -16.85 -11.33 -16.38
C LYS A 259 -15.57 -11.33 -15.57
N ILE A 260 -14.63 -10.47 -15.87
CA ILE A 260 -13.42 -10.25 -15.06
C ILE A 260 -13.77 -9.51 -13.75
N ASP A 261 -15.04 -9.34 -13.43
CA ASP A 261 -15.59 -8.71 -12.22
C ASP A 261 -15.09 -7.28 -11.93
N LEU A 262 -14.50 -6.64 -12.94
CA LEU A 262 -13.99 -5.28 -12.84
C LEU A 262 -15.08 -4.24 -12.73
N PHE A 263 -16.26 -4.60 -13.22
CA PHE A 263 -17.37 -3.68 -13.42
C PHE A 263 -18.69 -4.35 -13.02
N SER A 264 -18.64 -5.25 -12.04
CA SER A 264 -19.84 -5.80 -11.44
C SER A 264 -20.56 -4.71 -10.64
N GLY A 265 -21.79 -4.43 -10.97
CA GLY A 265 -22.63 -3.47 -10.27
C GLY A 265 -22.67 -2.07 -10.90
N HIS A 266 -22.43 -1.02 -10.11
CA HIS A 266 -22.71 0.36 -10.48
C HIS A 266 -21.68 1.05 -11.40
N ASP A 267 -20.64 0.34 -11.86
CA ASP A 267 -19.55 0.91 -12.63
C ASP A 267 -19.71 0.86 -14.16
N ASN A 268 -20.94 0.71 -14.67
CA ASN A 268 -21.21 0.77 -16.12
C ASN A 268 -20.73 2.10 -16.75
N ASP A 269 -20.77 3.19 -16.01
CA ASP A 269 -20.29 4.50 -16.49
C ASP A 269 -18.77 4.48 -16.67
N LYS A 270 -18.03 3.85 -15.74
CA LYS A 270 -16.59 3.73 -15.80
C LYS A 270 -16.14 2.84 -16.95
N LEU A 271 -16.81 1.71 -17.16
CA LEU A 271 -16.60 0.83 -18.30
C LEU A 271 -16.87 1.57 -19.62
N THR A 272 -17.97 2.32 -19.70
CA THR A 272 -18.31 3.13 -20.87
C THR A 272 -17.25 4.20 -21.13
N MET A 273 -16.74 4.85 -20.09
CA MET A 273 -15.65 5.82 -20.22
C MET A 273 -14.35 5.18 -20.72
N LEU A 274 -13.98 3.99 -20.20
CA LEU A 274 -12.81 3.26 -20.65
C LEU A 274 -12.92 2.87 -22.13
N ILE A 275 -14.07 2.32 -22.54
CA ILE A 275 -14.32 1.94 -23.94
C ILE A 275 -14.26 3.17 -24.86
N LYS A 276 -14.90 4.28 -24.48
CA LYS A 276 -14.87 5.53 -25.25
C LYS A 276 -13.46 6.08 -25.36
N ALA A 277 -12.71 6.12 -24.26
CA ALA A 277 -11.33 6.60 -24.25
C ALA A 277 -10.43 5.75 -25.15
N ASN A 278 -10.64 4.42 -25.22
CA ASN A 278 -9.86 3.53 -26.07
C ASN A 278 -10.20 3.66 -27.55
N LYS A 279 -11.46 3.91 -27.91
CA LYS A 279 -11.84 4.14 -29.31
C LYS A 279 -11.13 5.34 -29.94
N SER A 280 -10.68 6.30 -29.14
CA SER A 280 -9.98 7.50 -29.62
C SER A 280 -8.46 7.36 -29.70
N LYS A 281 -7.88 6.25 -29.25
CA LYS A 281 -6.42 6.04 -29.19
C LYS A 281 -5.91 5.16 -30.32
N ARG A 282 -4.80 5.58 -30.96
CA ARG A 282 -4.12 4.77 -31.96
C ARG A 282 -3.25 3.72 -31.27
N LEU A 283 -3.29 2.47 -31.75
CA LEU A 283 -2.41 1.37 -31.37
C LEU A 283 -0.99 1.66 -31.89
N VAL A 284 -0.08 2.20 -31.07
CA VAL A 284 1.27 2.50 -31.52
C VAL A 284 2.29 1.46 -31.06
N ASP A 285 2.23 0.93 -29.85
CA ASP A 285 3.13 -0.12 -29.35
C ASP A 285 2.42 -0.98 -28.31
N PHE A 286 2.09 -2.22 -28.62
CA PHE A 286 1.39 -3.12 -27.75
C PHE A 286 2.35 -4.04 -26.98
N ASP A 287 2.32 -3.99 -25.66
CA ASP A 287 3.05 -4.93 -24.82
C ASP A 287 2.14 -6.12 -24.45
N PHE A 288 2.31 -7.21 -25.19
CA PHE A 288 1.54 -8.45 -25.01
C PHE A 288 1.83 -9.15 -23.68
N SER A 289 2.94 -8.82 -23.00
CA SER A 289 3.28 -9.44 -21.71
C SER A 289 2.19 -9.19 -20.66
N LEU A 290 1.48 -8.07 -20.79
CA LEU A 290 0.39 -7.73 -19.88
C LEU A 290 -0.87 -8.60 -20.03
N LEU A 291 -1.10 -9.24 -21.17
CA LEU A 291 -2.19 -10.20 -21.31
C LEU A 291 -1.91 -11.51 -20.58
N GLN A 292 -0.64 -11.84 -20.36
CA GLN A 292 -0.26 -13.10 -19.73
C GLN A 292 -0.64 -13.15 -18.24
N PHE A 293 -0.76 -12.01 -17.55
CA PHE A 293 -1.18 -12.01 -16.15
C PHE A 293 -2.70 -12.17 -15.95
N ILE A 294 -3.53 -11.87 -16.98
CA ILE A 294 -4.98 -12.11 -16.87
C ILE A 294 -5.28 -13.56 -16.48
N PRO A 295 -4.63 -14.59 -17.07
CA PRO A 295 -4.78 -15.98 -16.62
C PRO A 295 -4.36 -16.23 -15.16
N TYR A 296 -3.41 -15.49 -14.59
CA TYR A 296 -3.02 -15.65 -13.20
C TYR A 296 -4.12 -15.21 -12.22
N PHE A 297 -4.93 -14.24 -12.61
CA PHE A 297 -6.12 -13.83 -11.87
C PHE A 297 -7.35 -14.66 -12.25
N HIS A 298 -7.14 -15.65 -13.08
CA HIS A 298 -8.18 -16.51 -13.55
C HIS A 298 -8.53 -17.50 -12.44
N VAL A 299 -9.55 -17.20 -11.69
CA VAL A 299 -10.22 -18.26 -10.93
C VAL A 299 -10.87 -19.15 -11.97
N SER A 300 -10.49 -20.40 -11.97
CA SER A 300 -10.86 -21.47 -12.91
C SER A 300 -12.37 -21.61 -13.26
N ASN A 301 -13.22 -20.71 -12.81
CA ASN A 301 -14.66 -20.71 -12.98
C ASN A 301 -15.24 -19.42 -13.57
N LEU A 302 -14.44 -18.39 -13.87
CA LEU A 302 -14.96 -17.09 -14.32
C LEU A 302 -14.99 -16.95 -15.85
N LEU A 303 -14.00 -17.49 -16.56
CA LEU A 303 -13.99 -17.51 -18.02
C LEU A 303 -14.11 -18.96 -18.51
N SER A 304 -14.89 -19.17 -19.53
CA SER A 304 -14.86 -20.45 -20.24
C SER A 304 -13.54 -20.58 -21.01
N LYS A 305 -13.11 -21.81 -21.30
CA LYS A 305 -11.94 -22.07 -22.15
C LYS A 305 -12.01 -21.33 -23.50
N GLN A 306 -13.21 -21.08 -24.00
CA GLN A 306 -13.41 -20.35 -25.23
C GLN A 306 -13.14 -18.85 -25.08
N GLU A 307 -13.45 -18.26 -23.94
CA GLU A 307 -13.18 -16.86 -23.63
C GLU A 307 -11.68 -16.63 -23.35
N GLU A 308 -11.02 -17.56 -22.66
CA GLU A 308 -9.55 -17.58 -22.54
C GLU A 308 -8.91 -17.59 -23.92
N GLN A 309 -9.39 -18.46 -24.79
CA GLN A 309 -8.87 -18.58 -26.14
C GLN A 309 -9.08 -17.31 -26.96
N ILE A 310 -10.18 -16.60 -26.78
CA ILE A 310 -10.45 -15.31 -27.43
C ILE A 310 -9.42 -14.28 -26.96
N ILE A 311 -9.13 -14.17 -25.67
CA ILE A 311 -8.13 -13.25 -25.14
C ILE A 311 -6.74 -13.60 -25.66
N MET A 312 -6.38 -14.88 -25.63
CA MET A 312 -5.08 -15.35 -26.12
C MET A 312 -4.92 -15.15 -27.63
N ASN A 313 -5.97 -15.45 -28.41
CA ASN A 313 -5.93 -15.25 -29.87
C ASN A 313 -5.85 -13.76 -30.22
N SER A 314 -6.56 -12.88 -29.50
CA SER A 314 -6.44 -11.43 -29.68
C SER A 314 -5.00 -10.96 -29.47
N ALA A 315 -4.29 -11.54 -28.47
CA ALA A 315 -2.89 -11.27 -28.21
C ALA A 315 -2.00 -11.78 -29.37
N TYR A 316 -2.29 -12.98 -29.90
CA TYR A 316 -1.54 -13.58 -31.01
C TYR A 316 -1.73 -12.82 -32.32
N GLU A 317 -2.98 -12.51 -32.70
CA GLU A 317 -3.29 -11.79 -33.92
C GLU A 317 -2.69 -10.39 -33.94
N LEU A 318 -2.67 -9.71 -32.80
CA LEU A 318 -2.01 -8.40 -32.66
C LEU A 318 -0.47 -8.51 -32.74
N LYS A 319 0.10 -9.65 -32.34
CA LYS A 319 1.54 -9.90 -32.42
C LYS A 319 1.99 -10.23 -33.84
N GLU A 320 1.14 -10.89 -34.63
CA GLU A 320 1.41 -11.29 -36.02
C GLU A 320 0.93 -10.24 -37.03
N ALA A 321 0.06 -9.31 -36.64
CA ALA A 321 -0.35 -8.23 -37.51
C ALA A 321 0.88 -7.42 -37.94
N PRO A 322 1.21 -7.35 -39.24
CA PRO A 322 2.35 -6.56 -39.69
C PRO A 322 2.12 -5.13 -39.20
N ILE A 323 3.14 -4.58 -38.52
CA ILE A 323 3.17 -3.17 -38.17
C ILE A 323 3.00 -2.40 -39.47
N ARG A 324 1.79 -2.09 -39.86
CA ARG A 324 1.54 -1.13 -40.92
C ARG A 324 2.05 0.19 -40.37
N LYS A 325 3.26 0.54 -40.78
CA LYS A 325 3.73 1.91 -40.73
C LYS A 325 2.66 2.74 -41.41
N ILE A 326 1.81 3.36 -40.63
CA ILE A 326 1.00 4.45 -41.12
C ILE A 326 1.90 5.67 -41.00
N LEU A 327 2.47 6.01 -42.16
CA LEU A 327 3.08 7.30 -42.40
C LEU A 327 2.09 8.42 -42.15
#